data_87a6a125b9003cb517ace47222d63ad6
#
_entry.id   87a6a125b9003cb517ace47222d63ad6
#
_cell.length_a   1.000
_cell.length_b   1.000
_cell.length_c   1.000
_cell.angle_alpha   90.00
_cell.angle_beta   90.00
_cell.angle_gamma   90.00
#
_symmetry.space_group_name_H-M   'P 1'
#
loop_
_entity.id
_entity.type
_entity.pdbx_description
1 polymer ?
#
loop_
_entity_poly.entity_id
_entity_poly.type
_entity_poly.pdbx_seq_one_letter_code
_entity_poly.pdbx_strand_id
1 'polypeptide(L)'
;MGSRAAWAMTTAIDTNVIVALWDRDPGLSSAAQSALDGALGRGTLVTTATVFAELMAAPGRSESFLDSFFRETGINIDWALEESVWRTAGRAFQGYAARRRKHRDAGPRRILANFLIGAHALEGDYSLLTLDDHLYRTAFPHLTVVRV
;
A
#
# COMPACT_ATOMS: atom_id res chain seq x y z
N MET A 1 21.32 19.55 -10.25
CA MET A 1 20.50 19.75 -9.58
C MET A 1 19.71 18.69 -8.96
N GLY A 2 20.01 18.34 -7.84
CA GLY A 2 19.36 17.33 -7.11
C GLY A 2 17.88 17.55 -6.92
N SER A 3 17.45 18.65 -7.42
CA SER A 3 16.06 19.01 -7.26
C SER A 3 15.09 18.02 -7.85
N ARG A 4 15.56 17.19 -8.78
CA ARG A 4 14.68 16.19 -9.30
C ARG A 4 14.09 15.29 -8.24
N ALA A 5 14.92 14.85 -7.29
CA ALA A 5 14.46 13.97 -6.23
C ALA A 5 13.40 14.66 -5.37
N ALA A 6 13.50 15.97 -5.20
CA ALA A 6 12.53 16.71 -4.44
C ALA A 6 11.18 16.80 -5.14
N TRP A 7 11.15 16.71 -6.47
CA TRP A 7 9.90 16.80 -7.21
C TRP A 7 9.32 15.45 -7.55
N ALA A 8 10.17 14.44 -7.75
CA ALA A 8 9.75 13.11 -8.13
C ALA A 8 9.34 12.35 -6.89
N MET A 9 8.14 12.59 -6.44
CA MET A 9 7.59 11.85 -5.31
C MET A 9 7.06 10.51 -5.80
N THR A 10 7.42 9.45 -5.09
CA THR A 10 6.87 8.14 -5.36
C THR A 10 5.84 7.82 -4.29
N THR A 11 4.69 7.36 -4.72
CA THR A 11 3.62 6.94 -3.82
C THR A 11 3.40 5.45 -3.96
N ALA A 12 3.50 4.74 -2.85
CA ALA A 12 3.15 3.33 -2.77
C ALA A 12 1.65 3.20 -2.58
N ILE A 13 1.05 2.20 -3.21
CA ILE A 13 -0.41 2.02 -3.22
C ILE A 13 -0.76 0.75 -2.46
N ASP A 14 -1.64 0.88 -1.46
CA ASP A 14 -2.17 -0.26 -0.72
C ASP A 14 -3.22 -0.99 -1.56
N THR A 15 -3.38 -2.27 -1.30
CA THR A 15 -4.35 -3.13 -2.00
C THR A 15 -5.75 -2.55 -1.97
N ASN A 16 -6.18 -2.03 -0.82
CA ASN A 16 -7.55 -1.55 -0.65
C ASN A 16 -7.90 -0.37 -1.56
N VAL A 17 -6.92 0.43 -1.96
CA VAL A 17 -7.15 1.55 -2.87
C VAL A 17 -7.48 1.03 -4.27
N ILE A 18 -6.76 0.01 -4.72
CA ILE A 18 -7.00 -0.58 -6.04
C ILE A 18 -8.36 -1.29 -6.06
N VAL A 19 -8.66 -2.04 -5.01
CA VAL A 19 -9.96 -2.72 -4.90
C VAL A 19 -11.09 -1.69 -4.90
N ALA A 20 -10.88 -0.55 -4.26
CA ALA A 20 -11.88 0.52 -4.22
C ALA A 20 -12.21 1.08 -5.61
N LEU A 21 -11.26 1.07 -6.54
CA LEU A 21 -11.52 1.49 -7.92
C LEU A 21 -12.61 0.66 -8.58
N TRP A 22 -12.75 -0.59 -8.17
CA TRP A 22 -13.68 -1.55 -8.76
C TRP A 22 -14.94 -1.72 -7.92
N ASP A 23 -15.09 -0.91 -6.88
CA ASP A 23 -16.25 -0.98 -6.01
C ASP A 23 -17.49 -0.46 -6.73
N ARG A 24 -18.65 -1.04 -6.39
CA ARG A 24 -19.92 -0.63 -6.98
C ARG A 24 -20.41 0.70 -6.45
N ASP A 25 -19.94 1.11 -5.26
CA ASP A 25 -20.26 2.42 -4.72
C ASP A 25 -19.51 3.49 -5.51
N PRO A 26 -20.23 4.32 -6.29
CA PRO A 26 -19.55 5.32 -7.12
C PRO A 26 -18.81 6.39 -6.32
N GLY A 27 -19.24 6.64 -5.08
CA GLY A 27 -18.52 7.57 -4.21
C GLY A 27 -17.14 7.05 -3.85
N LEU A 28 -17.04 5.76 -3.50
CA LEU A 28 -15.76 5.14 -3.14
C LEU A 28 -14.84 5.00 -4.36
N SER A 29 -15.36 4.50 -5.47
CA SER A 29 -14.53 4.32 -6.67
C SER A 29 -14.04 5.66 -7.21
N SER A 30 -14.85 6.69 -7.15
CA SER A 30 -14.49 8.04 -7.58
C SER A 30 -13.41 8.65 -6.67
N ALA A 31 -13.53 8.45 -5.36
CA ALA A 31 -12.53 8.94 -4.41
C ALA A 31 -11.18 8.25 -4.63
N ALA A 32 -11.19 6.94 -4.86
CA ALA A 32 -9.97 6.19 -5.15
C ALA A 32 -9.32 6.68 -6.45
N GLN A 33 -10.13 6.88 -7.49
CA GLN A 33 -9.63 7.38 -8.77
C GLN A 33 -8.98 8.76 -8.61
N SER A 34 -9.64 9.67 -7.90
CA SER A 34 -9.11 11.00 -7.66
C SER A 34 -7.80 10.98 -6.89
N ALA A 35 -7.72 10.11 -5.88
CA ALA A 35 -6.51 9.97 -5.08
C ALA A 35 -5.34 9.44 -5.91
N LEU A 36 -5.59 8.46 -6.77
CA LEU A 36 -4.57 7.91 -7.66
C LEU A 36 -4.13 8.94 -8.71
N ASP A 37 -5.06 9.66 -9.29
CA ASP A 37 -4.75 10.72 -10.25
C ASP A 37 -3.90 11.81 -9.60
N GLY A 38 -4.23 12.19 -8.38
CA GLY A 38 -3.45 13.16 -7.64
C GLY A 38 -2.04 12.69 -7.36
N ALA A 39 -1.89 11.42 -6.95
CA ALA A 39 -0.58 10.84 -6.68
C ALA A 39 0.25 10.75 -7.97
N LEU A 40 -0.37 10.35 -9.07
CA LEU A 40 0.30 10.26 -10.36
C LEU A 40 0.77 11.64 -10.83
N GLY A 41 0.00 12.67 -10.56
CA GLY A 41 0.39 14.05 -10.88
C GLY A 41 1.59 14.54 -10.08
N ARG A 42 1.89 13.92 -8.93
CA ARG A 42 3.04 14.27 -8.09
C ARG A 42 4.28 13.43 -8.40
N GLY A 43 4.14 12.32 -9.09
CA GLY A 43 5.29 11.46 -9.40
C GLY A 43 4.85 10.06 -9.80
N THR A 44 5.71 9.08 -9.49
CA THR A 44 5.47 7.70 -9.89
C THR A 44 4.65 6.95 -8.84
N LEU A 45 3.96 5.90 -9.30
CA LEU A 45 3.20 5.01 -8.44
C LEU A 45 3.89 3.65 -8.40
N VAL A 46 3.96 3.07 -7.21
CA VAL A 46 4.59 1.76 -7.01
C VAL A 46 3.75 0.92 -6.08
N THR A 47 3.85 -0.38 -6.22
CA THR A 47 3.29 -1.32 -5.26
C THR A 47 4.19 -2.55 -5.17
N THR A 48 3.90 -3.43 -4.22
CA THR A 48 4.69 -4.65 -4.03
C THR A 48 4.03 -5.83 -4.73
N ALA A 49 4.82 -6.89 -4.96
CA ALA A 49 4.28 -8.17 -5.39
C ALA A 49 3.23 -8.70 -4.41
N THR A 50 3.32 -8.34 -3.13
CA THR A 50 2.32 -8.68 -2.13
C THR A 50 0.94 -8.19 -2.52
N VAL A 51 0.86 -6.94 -2.98
CA VAL A 51 -0.40 -6.34 -3.45
C VAL A 51 -0.92 -7.10 -4.67
N PHE A 52 -0.04 -7.41 -5.62
CA PHE A 52 -0.43 -8.17 -6.81
C PHE A 52 -1.06 -9.51 -6.41
N ALA A 53 -0.41 -10.22 -5.50
CA ALA A 53 -0.91 -11.51 -5.03
C ALA A 53 -2.27 -11.39 -4.33
N GLU A 54 -2.46 -10.36 -3.53
CA GLU A 54 -3.74 -10.11 -2.89
C GLU A 54 -4.84 -9.79 -3.90
N LEU A 55 -4.51 -9.03 -4.93
CA LEU A 55 -5.47 -8.69 -5.98
C LEU A 55 -5.92 -9.90 -6.78
N MET A 56 -5.07 -10.91 -6.92
CA MET A 56 -5.45 -12.16 -7.59
C MET A 56 -6.54 -12.92 -6.84
N ALA A 57 -6.64 -12.71 -5.53
CA ALA A 57 -7.70 -13.31 -4.73
C ALA A 57 -9.01 -12.55 -4.82
N ALA A 58 -9.04 -11.37 -5.42
CA ALA A 58 -10.25 -10.59 -5.55
C ALA A 58 -11.20 -11.24 -6.56
N PRO A 59 -12.49 -11.37 -6.25
CA PRO A 59 -13.44 -12.01 -7.15
C PRO A 59 -13.53 -11.32 -8.51
N GLY A 60 -13.56 -12.13 -9.56
CA GLY A 60 -13.75 -11.62 -10.91
C GLY A 60 -12.51 -10.98 -11.54
N ARG A 61 -11.33 -11.15 -10.93
CA ARG A 61 -10.09 -10.60 -11.47
C ARG A 61 -9.16 -11.73 -11.89
N SER A 62 -8.89 -11.81 -13.19
CA SER A 62 -7.95 -12.77 -13.72
C SER A 62 -6.55 -12.20 -13.70
N GLU A 63 -5.56 -13.07 -13.84
CA GLU A 63 -4.17 -12.63 -13.91
C GLU A 63 -3.94 -11.73 -15.13
N SER A 64 -4.52 -12.08 -16.26
CA SER A 64 -4.38 -11.27 -17.47
C SER A 64 -5.06 -9.90 -17.34
N PHE A 65 -6.17 -9.82 -16.62
CA PHE A 65 -6.81 -8.54 -16.31
C PHE A 65 -5.85 -7.67 -15.49
N LEU A 66 -5.23 -8.26 -14.47
CA LEU A 66 -4.30 -7.51 -13.62
C LEU A 66 -3.07 -7.05 -14.39
N ASP A 67 -2.51 -7.89 -15.26
CA ASP A 67 -1.38 -7.50 -16.09
C ASP A 67 -1.74 -6.29 -16.95
N SER A 68 -2.91 -6.29 -17.54
CA SER A 68 -3.39 -5.15 -18.34
C SER A 68 -3.60 -3.92 -17.48
N PHE A 69 -4.19 -4.09 -16.30
CA PHE A 69 -4.45 -3.00 -15.38
C PHE A 69 -3.16 -2.28 -14.98
N PHE A 70 -2.14 -3.03 -14.58
CA PHE A 70 -0.87 -2.43 -14.17
C PHE A 70 -0.14 -1.78 -15.34
N ARG A 71 -0.23 -2.38 -16.52
CA ARG A 71 0.37 -1.80 -17.72
C ARG A 71 -0.31 -0.48 -18.09
N GLU A 72 -1.62 -0.43 -18.03
CA GLU A 72 -2.41 0.74 -18.44
C GLU A 72 -2.35 1.87 -17.45
N THR A 73 -2.29 1.56 -16.15
CA THR A 73 -2.25 2.59 -15.11
C THR A 73 -0.86 3.16 -14.87
N GLY A 74 0.18 2.43 -15.32
CA GLY A 74 1.55 2.85 -15.06
C GLY A 74 2.00 2.64 -13.63
N ILE A 75 1.25 1.88 -12.82
CA ILE A 75 1.68 1.53 -11.46
C ILE A 75 2.77 0.47 -11.58
N ASN A 76 3.97 0.78 -11.09
CA ASN A 76 5.08 -0.15 -11.13
C ASN A 76 4.96 -1.18 -10.01
N ILE A 77 5.36 -2.42 -10.27
CA ILE A 77 5.37 -3.46 -9.25
C ILE A 77 6.81 -3.79 -8.89
N ASP A 78 7.13 -3.69 -7.59
CA ASP A 78 8.38 -4.19 -7.06
C ASP A 78 8.21 -5.67 -6.75
N TRP A 79 8.77 -6.51 -7.60
CA TRP A 79 8.63 -7.96 -7.47
C TRP A 79 9.52 -8.56 -6.39
N ALA A 80 10.62 -7.88 -6.03
CA ALA A 80 11.54 -8.34 -5.00
C ALA A 80 11.52 -7.37 -3.82
N LEU A 81 11.55 -7.93 -2.60
CA LEU A 81 11.66 -7.14 -1.38
C LEU A 81 13.04 -7.35 -0.77
N GLU A 82 13.70 -6.25 -0.44
CA GLU A 82 15.02 -6.27 0.20
C GLU A 82 14.94 -6.86 1.61
N GLU A 83 16.06 -7.34 2.10
CA GLU A 83 16.14 -7.86 3.48
C GLU A 83 15.67 -6.81 4.49
N SER A 84 16.00 -5.55 4.29
CA SER A 84 15.60 -4.48 5.19
C SER A 84 14.08 -4.34 5.30
N VAL A 85 13.36 -4.56 4.20
CA VAL A 85 11.89 -4.53 4.20
C VAL A 85 11.35 -5.66 5.07
N TRP A 86 11.87 -6.88 4.90
CA TRP A 86 11.44 -8.02 5.70
C TRP A 86 11.70 -7.80 7.19
N ARG A 87 12.86 -7.26 7.55
CA ARG A 87 13.20 -7.02 8.95
C ARG A 87 12.34 -5.92 9.56
N THR A 88 12.09 -4.85 8.82
CA THR A 88 11.21 -3.76 9.26
C THR A 88 9.78 -4.25 9.43
N ALA A 89 9.28 -5.04 8.48
CA ALA A 89 7.96 -5.65 8.59
C ALA A 89 7.86 -6.57 9.81
N GLY A 90 8.88 -7.38 10.04
CA GLY A 90 8.92 -8.29 11.19
C GLY A 90 8.87 -7.55 12.52
N ARG A 91 9.63 -6.48 12.65
CA ARG A 91 9.62 -5.68 13.88
C ARG A 91 8.25 -5.04 14.13
N ALA A 92 7.64 -4.50 13.08
CA ALA A 92 6.31 -3.89 13.19
C ALA A 92 5.24 -4.93 13.53
N PHE A 93 5.32 -6.10 12.92
CA PHE A 93 4.40 -7.19 13.19
C PHE A 93 4.56 -7.72 14.62
N GLN A 94 5.80 -7.82 15.09
CA GLN A 94 6.10 -8.22 16.46
C GLN A 94 5.47 -7.23 17.44
N GLY A 95 5.60 -5.93 17.19
CA GLY A 95 5.01 -4.89 18.02
C GLY A 95 3.49 -4.98 18.04
N TYR A 96 2.88 -5.22 16.89
CA TYR A 96 1.44 -5.40 16.78
C TYR A 96 0.98 -6.62 17.59
N ALA A 97 1.66 -7.75 17.46
CA ALA A 97 1.31 -8.96 18.18
C ALA A 97 1.40 -8.77 19.68
N ALA A 98 2.43 -8.06 20.15
CA ALA A 98 2.59 -7.75 21.57
C ALA A 98 1.46 -6.86 22.08
N ARG A 99 1.10 -5.81 21.35
CA ARG A 99 -0.01 -4.93 21.74
C ARG A 99 -1.32 -5.70 21.79
N ARG A 100 -1.55 -6.56 20.81
CA ARG A 100 -2.78 -7.36 20.74
C ARG A 100 -2.91 -8.29 21.93
N ARG A 101 -1.84 -8.95 22.34
CA ARG A 101 -1.84 -9.82 23.53
C ARG A 101 -2.07 -9.01 24.81
N LYS A 102 -1.38 -7.88 24.94
CA LYS A 102 -1.46 -7.04 26.15
C LYS A 102 -2.84 -6.48 26.39
N HIS A 103 -3.48 -6.02 25.32
CA HIS A 103 -4.77 -5.32 25.43
C HIS A 103 -5.97 -6.21 25.14
N ARG A 104 -5.75 -7.49 24.86
CA ARG A 104 -6.82 -8.43 24.47
C ARG A 104 -7.69 -7.82 23.38
N ASP A 105 -7.04 -7.25 22.41
CA ASP A 105 -7.71 -6.52 21.34
C ASP A 105 -8.66 -7.44 20.59
N ALA A 106 -9.94 -7.07 20.51
CA ALA A 106 -10.97 -7.81 19.80
C ALA A 106 -11.14 -7.32 18.37
N GLY A 107 -10.36 -6.33 17.95
CA GLY A 107 -10.42 -5.80 16.59
C GLY A 107 -9.97 -6.82 15.55
N PRO A 108 -10.16 -6.49 14.27
CA PRO A 108 -9.74 -7.39 13.19
C PRO A 108 -8.26 -7.73 13.28
N ARG A 109 -7.94 -9.00 13.04
CA ARG A 109 -6.55 -9.39 12.97
C ARG A 109 -5.92 -8.81 11.71
N ARG A 110 -4.70 -8.30 11.87
CA ARG A 110 -3.92 -7.82 10.73
C ARG A 110 -3.01 -8.95 10.27
N ILE A 111 -2.76 -8.99 8.98
CA ILE A 111 -1.97 -10.06 8.36
C ILE A 111 -0.60 -9.53 7.96
N LEU A 112 0.34 -10.43 7.75
CA LEU A 112 1.71 -10.07 7.39
C LEU A 112 1.78 -9.14 6.17
N ALA A 113 0.88 -9.32 5.21
CA ALA A 113 0.86 -8.49 4.01
C ALA A 113 0.80 -7.00 4.33
N ASN A 114 0.00 -6.59 5.32
CA ASN A 114 -0.09 -5.19 5.73
C ASN A 114 1.27 -4.65 6.15
N PHE A 115 2.01 -5.44 6.93
CA PHE A 115 3.32 -5.01 7.44
C PHE A 115 4.38 -4.99 6.35
N LEU A 116 4.29 -5.88 5.37
CA LEU A 116 5.18 -5.83 4.21
C LEU A 116 4.91 -4.59 3.35
N ILE A 117 3.65 -4.26 3.15
CA ILE A 117 3.27 -3.07 2.37
C ILE A 117 3.78 -1.80 3.06
N GLY A 118 3.57 -1.68 4.37
CA GLY A 118 4.04 -0.51 5.12
C GLY A 118 5.56 -0.42 5.18
N ALA A 119 6.23 -1.55 5.42
CA ALA A 119 7.69 -1.59 5.48
C ALA A 119 8.32 -1.23 4.14
N HIS A 120 7.74 -1.71 3.04
CA HIS A 120 8.21 -1.39 1.70
C HIS A 120 8.16 0.12 1.46
N ALA A 121 7.05 0.75 1.81
CA ALA A 121 6.91 2.20 1.64
C ALA A 121 7.89 2.97 2.52
N LEU A 122 8.05 2.54 3.78
CA LEU A 122 8.97 3.20 4.70
C LEU A 122 10.42 3.08 4.23
N GLU A 123 10.86 1.87 3.91
CA GLU A 123 12.25 1.63 3.49
C GLU A 123 12.56 2.29 2.14
N GLY A 124 11.58 2.42 1.28
CA GLY A 124 11.73 3.10 -0.01
C GLY A 124 11.62 4.62 0.08
N ASP A 125 11.30 5.14 1.26
CA ASP A 125 11.03 6.56 1.46
C ASP A 125 9.88 7.06 0.58
N TYR A 126 8.85 6.22 0.45
CA TYR A 126 7.64 6.54 -0.30
C TYR A 126 6.54 6.99 0.64
N SER A 127 5.60 7.80 0.12
CA SER A 127 4.32 8.00 0.80
C SER A 127 3.46 6.76 0.53
N LEU A 128 2.58 6.40 1.46
CA LEU A 128 1.66 5.29 1.28
C LEU A 128 0.23 5.81 1.17
N LEU A 129 -0.42 5.51 0.05
CA LEU A 129 -1.82 5.83 -0.16
C LEU A 129 -2.67 4.62 0.27
N THR A 130 -3.61 4.84 1.17
CA THR A 130 -4.40 3.77 1.78
C THR A 130 -5.77 4.26 2.23
N LEU A 131 -6.69 3.33 2.43
CA LEU A 131 -7.97 3.59 3.10
C LEU A 131 -7.88 3.29 4.59
N ASP A 132 -6.81 2.63 5.05
CA ASP A 132 -6.65 2.19 6.44
C ASP A 132 -5.45 2.89 7.09
N ASP A 133 -5.55 4.20 7.22
CA ASP A 133 -4.44 5.01 7.72
C ASP A 133 -4.09 4.71 9.17
N HIS A 134 -5.07 4.35 10.00
CA HIS A 134 -4.82 4.09 11.42
C HIS A 134 -3.80 2.96 11.63
N LEU A 135 -3.96 1.85 10.91
CA LEU A 135 -3.02 0.73 11.01
C LEU A 135 -1.60 1.19 10.73
N TYR A 136 -1.41 1.89 9.62
CA TYR A 136 -0.07 2.27 9.17
C TYR A 136 0.55 3.36 10.04
N ARG A 137 -0.24 4.31 10.52
CA ARG A 137 0.27 5.35 11.42
C ARG A 137 0.71 4.76 12.75
N THR A 138 0.02 3.73 13.23
CA THR A 138 0.36 3.05 14.48
C THR A 138 1.59 2.16 14.32
N ALA A 139 1.62 1.35 13.25
CA ALA A 139 2.70 0.39 13.03
C ALA A 139 3.99 1.04 12.53
N PHE A 140 3.87 2.13 11.80
CA PHE A 140 5.01 2.80 11.17
C PHE A 140 4.92 4.31 11.41
N PRO A 141 5.28 4.78 12.63
CA PRO A 141 5.10 6.20 12.98
C PRO A 141 5.85 7.19 12.10
N HIS A 142 6.91 6.75 11.45
CA HIS A 142 7.71 7.63 10.58
C HIS A 142 7.30 7.58 9.11
N LEU A 143 6.34 6.74 8.78
CA LEU A 143 5.84 6.63 7.41
C LEU A 143 4.91 7.79 7.09
N THR A 144 5.06 8.37 5.92
CA THR A 144 4.09 9.36 5.41
C THR A 144 2.89 8.62 4.85
N VAL A 145 1.76 8.77 5.50
CA VAL A 145 0.52 8.08 5.12
C VAL A 145 -0.47 9.08 4.59
N VAL A 146 -1.02 8.80 3.41
CA VAL A 146 -2.04 9.63 2.77
C VAL A 146 -3.33 8.81 2.70
N ARG A 147 -4.39 9.33 3.27
CA ARG A 147 -5.67 8.64 3.23
C ARG A 147 -6.48 9.07 2.03
N VAL A 148 -7.13 8.08 1.40
CA VAL A 148 -8.10 8.34 0.32
C VAL A 148 -9.31 9.12 0.83
#